data_d7710d0f847b21ece6ba532b5803fc05
#
_entry.id   d7710d0f847b21ece6ba532b5803fc05
#
_cell.length_a   1.000
_cell.length_b   1.000
_cell.length_c   1.000
_cell.angle_alpha   90.00
_cell.angle_beta   90.00
_cell.angle_gamma   90.00
#
_symmetry.space_group_name_H-M   'P 1'
#
loop_
_entity.id
_entity.type
_entity.pdbx_description
1 polymer ?
#
loop_
_entity_poly.entity_id
_entity_poly.type
_entity_poly.pdbx_seq_one_letter_code
_entity_poly.pdbx_strand_id
1 'polypeptide(L)'
;MENRGKLKAMFIIPSAIGVILFMIPVKNAAGEWTVTVKIIADIIAGAIGGFLPILSVAIVTISAVMTLVALAKPKFIMESPVLNSCFICGPFWIVVRVLGAIFAWITFLELGADKGSGILYAISSADQGGFVLYDLIGTLVIINVIASFLLPLLTDFGLLEYVGALATKLMRPLFKVPGRAAVDCVTSWIGDGTLGVMLTLNQYEGGYYTAKEASIIATLFSAVSITFALVVLDQVGMVQYFGVYYLLICFVGIICALICPLLWPLHKKPET
;
A
#
# COMPACT_ATOMS: atom_id res chain seq x y z
N MET A 1 -11.22 -11.40 -39.46
CA MET A 1 -10.59 -12.39 -38.50
C MET A 1 -9.27 -11.90 -37.91
N GLU A 2 -8.51 -11.12 -38.62
CA GLU A 2 -7.21 -10.55 -38.18
C GLU A 2 -7.28 -9.71 -36.90
N ASN A 3 -8.36 -8.99 -36.70
CA ASN A 3 -8.54 -8.11 -35.55
C ASN A 3 -8.77 -8.86 -34.20
N ARG A 4 -9.32 -10.08 -34.23
CA ARG A 4 -9.58 -10.87 -33.01
C ARG A 4 -8.31 -11.43 -32.38
N GLY A 5 -7.33 -11.82 -33.19
CA GLY A 5 -6.04 -12.30 -32.69
C GLY A 5 -5.25 -11.18 -31.99
N LYS A 6 -5.23 -10.00 -32.58
CA LYS A 6 -4.56 -8.80 -32.04
C LYS A 6 -5.21 -8.35 -30.71
N LEU A 7 -6.54 -8.32 -30.64
CA LEU A 7 -7.27 -7.99 -29.41
C LEU A 7 -7.01 -9.00 -28.29
N LYS A 8 -6.98 -10.31 -28.59
CA LYS A 8 -6.62 -11.33 -27.60
C LYS A 8 -5.20 -11.18 -27.10
N ALA A 9 -4.25 -10.88 -27.98
CA ALA A 9 -2.86 -10.63 -27.58
C ALA A 9 -2.71 -9.38 -26.69
N MET A 10 -3.43 -8.31 -27.01
CA MET A 10 -3.47 -7.07 -26.21
C MET A 10 -4.09 -7.29 -24.82
N PHE A 11 -4.98 -8.25 -24.64
CA PHE A 11 -5.48 -8.64 -23.33
C PHE A 11 -4.51 -9.59 -22.61
N ILE A 12 -4.10 -10.69 -23.25
CA ILE A 12 -3.37 -11.79 -22.59
C ILE A 12 -1.97 -11.35 -22.17
N ILE A 13 -1.21 -10.67 -23.05
CA ILE A 13 0.20 -10.38 -22.80
C ILE A 13 0.37 -9.39 -21.64
N PRO A 14 -0.24 -8.19 -21.62
CA PRO A 14 -0.10 -7.26 -20.50
C PRO A 14 -0.67 -7.81 -19.19
N SER A 15 -1.82 -8.47 -19.26
CA SER A 15 -2.44 -9.09 -18.07
C SER A 15 -1.57 -10.20 -17.47
N ALA A 16 -0.96 -11.05 -18.31
CA ALA A 16 -0.05 -12.09 -17.83
C ALA A 16 1.21 -11.49 -17.20
N ILE A 17 1.79 -10.43 -17.80
CA ILE A 17 2.91 -9.70 -17.22
C ILE A 17 2.51 -9.07 -15.88
N GLY A 18 1.34 -8.42 -15.81
CA GLY A 18 0.82 -7.85 -14.57
C GLY A 18 0.65 -8.89 -13.47
N VAL A 19 0.04 -10.04 -13.78
CA VAL A 19 -0.10 -11.15 -12.82
C VAL A 19 1.25 -11.67 -12.34
N ILE A 20 2.23 -11.84 -13.25
CA ILE A 20 3.58 -12.29 -12.88
C ILE A 20 4.27 -11.29 -11.95
N LEU A 21 4.14 -10.01 -12.25
CA LEU A 21 4.81 -8.95 -11.47
C LEU A 21 4.21 -8.77 -10.07
N PHE A 22 2.89 -8.81 -9.95
CA PHE A 22 2.19 -8.42 -8.73
C PHE A 22 1.62 -9.56 -7.89
N MET A 23 1.33 -10.72 -8.49
CA MET A 23 0.56 -11.78 -7.84
C MET A 23 1.32 -13.10 -7.72
N ILE A 24 2.33 -13.36 -8.54
CA ILE A 24 3.10 -14.61 -8.44
C ILE A 24 4.21 -14.44 -7.41
N PRO A 25 4.18 -15.23 -6.31
CA PRO A 25 5.23 -15.20 -5.32
C PRO A 25 6.50 -15.83 -5.89
N VAL A 26 7.61 -15.14 -5.72
CA VAL A 26 8.96 -15.56 -6.10
C VAL A 26 9.90 -15.47 -4.91
N LYS A 27 11.02 -16.18 -4.92
CA LYS A 27 12.03 -16.02 -3.88
C LYS A 27 13.02 -14.92 -4.27
N ASN A 28 13.30 -14.02 -3.33
CA ASN A 28 14.36 -13.03 -3.47
C ASN A 28 15.75 -13.69 -3.25
N ALA A 29 16.82 -12.91 -3.38
CA ALA A 29 18.20 -13.38 -3.17
C ALA A 29 18.46 -13.89 -1.73
N ALA A 30 17.69 -13.44 -0.75
CA ALA A 30 17.75 -13.90 0.64
C ALA A 30 16.94 -15.20 0.88
N GLY A 31 16.23 -15.71 -0.14
CA GLY A 31 15.38 -16.91 -0.04
C GLY A 31 13.99 -16.65 0.52
N GLU A 32 13.59 -15.40 0.72
CA GLU A 32 12.30 -14.99 1.22
C GLU A 32 11.26 -14.90 0.10
N TRP A 33 10.02 -15.25 0.40
CA TRP A 33 8.92 -15.13 -0.54
C TRP A 33 8.48 -13.68 -0.70
N THR A 34 8.45 -13.20 -1.92
CA THR A 34 8.02 -11.83 -2.28
C THR A 34 7.44 -11.81 -3.69
N VAL A 35 7.10 -10.64 -4.21
CA VAL A 35 6.64 -10.47 -5.60
C VAL A 35 7.69 -9.76 -6.43
N THR A 36 7.66 -10.01 -7.75
CA THR A 36 8.68 -9.47 -8.67
C THR A 36 8.78 -7.95 -8.62
N VAL A 37 7.67 -7.25 -8.48
CA VAL A 37 7.64 -5.78 -8.36
C VAL A 37 8.43 -5.30 -7.14
N LYS A 38 8.36 -6.01 -6.01
CA LYS A 38 9.14 -5.67 -4.82
C LYS A 38 10.63 -5.93 -5.02
N ILE A 39 11.00 -7.02 -5.70
CA ILE A 39 12.41 -7.27 -6.05
C ILE A 39 12.99 -6.13 -6.90
N ILE A 40 12.21 -5.65 -7.89
CA ILE A 40 12.62 -4.50 -8.72
C ILE A 40 12.80 -3.25 -7.83
N ALA A 41 11.86 -3.02 -6.91
CA ALA A 41 11.93 -1.90 -5.98
C ALA A 41 13.17 -1.99 -5.06
N ASP A 42 13.47 -3.18 -4.52
CA ASP A 42 14.63 -3.42 -3.65
C ASP A 42 15.96 -3.24 -4.40
N ILE A 43 16.03 -3.65 -5.67
CA ILE A 43 17.21 -3.40 -6.53
C ILE A 43 17.42 -1.90 -6.75
N ILE A 44 16.35 -1.15 -7.05
CA ILE A 44 16.42 0.30 -7.24
C ILE A 44 16.77 0.99 -5.91
N ALA A 45 16.15 0.57 -4.81
CA ALA A 45 16.48 1.05 -3.47
C ALA A 45 17.95 0.86 -3.14
N GLY A 46 18.50 -0.32 -3.44
CA GLY A 46 19.93 -0.60 -3.26
C GLY A 46 20.83 0.27 -4.12
N ALA A 47 20.44 0.55 -5.37
CA ALA A 47 21.20 1.40 -6.27
C ALA A 47 21.25 2.88 -5.83
N ILE A 48 20.17 3.38 -5.21
CA ILE A 48 20.07 4.77 -4.70
C ILE A 48 20.20 4.85 -3.17
N GLY A 49 20.63 3.78 -2.51
CA GLY A 49 20.58 3.60 -1.06
C GLY A 49 21.14 4.75 -0.25
N GLY A 50 22.27 5.36 -0.67
CA GLY A 50 22.83 6.54 0.01
C GLY A 50 21.97 7.81 -0.10
N PHE A 51 21.09 7.89 -1.10
CA PHE A 51 20.19 9.02 -1.30
C PHE A 51 18.79 8.80 -0.69
N LEU A 52 18.43 7.56 -0.42
CA LEU A 52 17.10 7.17 0.05
C LEU A 52 16.67 7.85 1.36
N PRO A 53 17.54 7.96 2.39
CA PRO A 53 17.23 8.70 3.62
C PRO A 53 16.87 10.17 3.36
N ILE A 54 17.67 10.83 2.52
CA ILE A 54 17.44 12.23 2.14
C ILE A 54 16.11 12.38 1.41
N LEU A 55 15.82 11.48 0.48
CA LEU A 55 14.56 11.47 -0.28
C LEU A 55 13.36 11.29 0.65
N SER A 56 13.44 10.36 1.61
CA SER A 56 12.37 10.09 2.59
C SER A 56 12.05 11.32 3.43
N VAL A 57 13.09 11.96 4.02
CA VAL A 57 12.93 13.19 4.80
C VAL A 57 12.40 14.33 3.95
N ALA A 58 12.91 14.49 2.73
CA ALA A 58 12.44 15.53 1.80
C ALA A 58 10.96 15.41 1.49
N ILE A 59 10.48 14.20 1.17
CA ILE A 59 9.05 13.95 0.85
C ILE A 59 8.16 14.26 2.06
N VAL A 60 8.54 13.77 3.25
CA VAL A 60 7.79 14.04 4.48
C VAL A 60 7.77 15.54 4.80
N THR A 61 8.90 16.22 4.63
CA THR A 61 9.01 17.68 4.84
C THR A 61 8.17 18.47 3.84
N ILE A 62 8.25 18.13 2.56
CA ILE A 62 7.42 18.75 1.50
C ILE A 62 5.95 18.57 1.82
N SER A 63 5.53 17.36 2.24
CA SER A 63 4.16 17.08 2.61
C SER A 63 3.67 17.97 3.76
N ALA A 64 4.47 18.13 4.81
CA ALA A 64 4.14 18.98 5.95
C ALA A 64 4.10 20.47 5.56
N VAL A 65 5.12 20.96 4.85
CA VAL A 65 5.21 22.36 4.41
C VAL A 65 4.05 22.70 3.48
N MET A 66 3.77 21.88 2.48
CA MET A 66 2.65 22.09 1.55
C MET A 66 1.29 22.05 2.26
N THR A 67 1.14 21.22 3.29
CA THR A 67 -0.08 21.20 4.12
C THR A 67 -0.22 22.52 4.92
N LEU A 68 0.88 23.06 5.47
CA LEU A 68 0.84 24.35 6.14
C LEU A 68 0.56 25.51 5.17
N VAL A 69 1.16 25.48 3.98
CA VAL A 69 0.88 26.47 2.92
C VAL A 69 -0.59 26.39 2.47
N ALA A 70 -1.17 25.20 2.42
CA ALA A 70 -2.58 25.00 2.07
C ALA A 70 -3.55 25.66 3.05
N LEU A 71 -3.15 25.93 4.30
CA LEU A 71 -3.96 26.71 5.26
C LEU A 71 -4.24 28.14 4.77
N ALA A 72 -3.30 28.73 4.05
CA ALA A 72 -3.45 30.06 3.45
C ALA A 72 -4.32 30.04 2.17
N LYS A 73 -4.75 28.84 1.71
CA LYS A 73 -5.57 28.62 0.49
C LYS A 73 -5.03 29.36 -0.75
N PRO A 74 -3.74 29.21 -1.10
CA PRO A 74 -3.19 29.88 -2.26
C PRO A 74 -3.85 29.36 -3.55
N LYS A 75 -3.99 30.23 -4.55
CA LYS A 75 -4.71 29.92 -5.80
C LYS A 75 -4.18 28.67 -6.50
N PHE A 76 -2.85 28.47 -6.52
CA PHE A 76 -2.25 27.31 -7.20
C PHE A 76 -2.63 25.97 -6.56
N ILE A 77 -2.94 25.92 -5.25
CA ILE A 77 -3.44 24.71 -4.58
C ILE A 77 -4.94 24.57 -4.84
N MET A 78 -5.69 25.68 -4.80
CA MET A 78 -7.14 25.64 -4.96
C MET A 78 -7.58 25.28 -6.39
N GLU A 79 -6.82 25.72 -7.40
CA GLU A 79 -7.12 25.50 -8.81
C GLU A 79 -6.69 24.11 -9.31
N SER A 80 -5.75 23.45 -8.62
CA SER A 80 -5.31 22.10 -8.96
C SER A 80 -6.10 21.04 -8.18
N PRO A 81 -6.91 20.19 -8.84
CA PRO A 81 -7.66 19.13 -8.17
C PRO A 81 -6.75 18.19 -7.36
N VAL A 82 -5.57 17.87 -7.89
CA VAL A 82 -4.60 16.97 -7.26
C VAL A 82 -4.02 17.60 -5.99
N LEU A 83 -3.53 18.85 -6.06
CA LEU A 83 -2.94 19.52 -4.91
C LEU A 83 -4.00 19.80 -3.83
N ASN A 84 -5.21 20.14 -4.24
CA ASN A 84 -6.33 20.34 -3.34
C ASN A 84 -6.65 19.08 -2.54
N SER A 85 -6.82 17.94 -3.21
CA SER A 85 -7.11 16.67 -2.54
C SER A 85 -5.96 16.17 -1.66
N CYS A 86 -4.70 16.43 -2.06
CA CYS A 86 -3.52 15.99 -1.30
C CYS A 86 -3.27 16.82 -0.04
N PHE A 87 -3.44 18.15 -0.09
CA PHE A 87 -2.95 19.04 0.96
C PHE A 87 -4.04 19.76 1.76
N ILE A 88 -5.26 19.84 1.26
CA ILE A 88 -6.39 20.35 2.05
C ILE A 88 -6.98 19.20 2.86
N CYS A 89 -6.66 19.19 4.14
CA CYS A 89 -7.08 18.14 5.06
C CYS A 89 -7.58 18.73 6.38
N GLY A 90 -8.25 17.90 7.19
CA GLY A 90 -8.73 18.31 8.51
C GLY A 90 -7.61 18.61 9.51
N PRO A 91 -7.90 19.36 10.58
CA PRO A 91 -6.90 19.83 11.54
C PRO A 91 -6.11 18.68 12.19
N PHE A 92 -6.73 17.54 12.40
CA PHE A 92 -6.06 16.35 12.91
C PHE A 92 -4.92 15.92 11.99
N TRP A 93 -5.15 15.85 10.68
CA TRP A 93 -4.13 15.43 9.70
C TRP A 93 -3.02 16.45 9.54
N ILE A 94 -3.31 17.75 9.73
CA ILE A 94 -2.28 18.80 9.74
C ILE A 94 -1.29 18.56 10.89
N VAL A 95 -1.81 18.33 12.10
CA VAL A 95 -0.98 18.04 13.28
C VAL A 95 -0.14 16.78 13.07
N VAL A 96 -0.75 15.71 12.57
CA VAL A 96 -0.06 14.42 12.31
C VAL A 96 1.07 14.61 11.29
N ARG A 97 0.86 15.34 10.20
CA ARG A 97 1.90 15.59 9.18
C ARG A 97 3.05 16.43 9.72
N VAL A 98 2.75 17.47 10.50
CA VAL A 98 3.78 18.32 11.11
C VAL A 98 4.59 17.54 12.13
N LEU A 99 3.95 16.80 13.03
CA LEU A 99 4.64 15.95 13.99
C LEU A 99 5.47 14.86 13.30
N GLY A 100 4.93 14.24 12.25
CA GLY A 100 5.67 13.27 11.44
C GLY A 100 6.94 13.85 10.82
N ALA A 101 6.88 15.08 10.31
CA ALA A 101 8.06 15.77 9.78
C ALA A 101 9.08 16.10 10.88
N ILE A 102 8.64 16.54 12.06
CA ILE A 102 9.53 16.78 13.20
C ILE A 102 10.23 15.48 13.62
N PHE A 103 9.50 14.38 13.72
CA PHE A 103 10.08 13.07 14.07
C PHE A 103 11.04 12.57 13.00
N ALA A 104 10.72 12.75 11.72
CA ALA A 104 11.62 12.41 10.62
C ALA A 104 12.94 13.18 10.69
N TRP A 105 12.91 14.47 11.03
CA TRP A 105 14.12 15.28 11.24
C TRP A 105 14.89 14.87 12.48
N ILE A 106 14.23 14.56 13.60
CA ILE A 106 14.88 14.06 14.82
C ILE A 106 15.63 12.77 14.52
N THR A 107 15.00 11.86 13.76
CA THR A 107 15.60 10.58 13.34
C THR A 107 16.75 10.79 12.37
N PHE A 108 16.57 11.62 11.35
CA PHE A 108 17.59 11.88 10.33
C PHE A 108 18.86 12.56 10.88
N LEU A 109 18.68 13.45 11.86
CA LEU A 109 19.78 14.13 12.55
C LEU A 109 20.31 13.33 13.75
N GLU A 110 19.78 12.12 13.99
CA GLU A 110 20.16 11.23 15.09
C GLU A 110 20.12 11.92 16.47
N LEU A 111 19.18 12.86 16.66
CA LEU A 111 19.11 13.66 17.87
C LEU A 111 18.81 12.81 19.10
N GLY A 112 19.79 12.66 19.98
CA GLY A 112 19.67 11.88 21.21
C GLY A 112 20.02 10.40 21.06
N ALA A 113 20.51 9.95 19.91
CA ALA A 113 20.97 8.58 19.69
C ALA A 113 22.09 8.19 20.70
N ASP A 114 22.97 9.10 21.04
CA ASP A 114 24.07 8.87 21.98
C ASP A 114 23.63 8.69 23.45
N LYS A 115 22.40 9.06 23.80
CA LYS A 115 21.93 9.05 25.21
C LYS A 115 21.46 7.69 25.70
N GLY A 116 21.20 6.72 24.79
CA GLY A 116 20.74 5.38 25.14
C GLY A 116 19.38 5.28 25.86
N SER A 117 18.76 6.43 26.18
CA SER A 117 17.47 6.49 26.87
C SER A 117 16.79 7.86 26.70
N GLY A 118 15.48 7.91 26.90
CA GLY A 118 14.67 9.13 26.82
C GLY A 118 13.84 9.22 25.53
N ILE A 119 12.99 10.24 25.46
CA ILE A 119 12.03 10.40 24.35
C ILE A 119 12.75 10.61 23.01
N LEU A 120 13.80 11.42 22.98
CA LEU A 120 14.56 11.67 21.74
C LEU A 120 15.24 10.39 21.27
N TYR A 121 15.83 9.60 22.15
CA TYR A 121 16.40 8.30 21.82
C TYR A 121 15.33 7.35 21.27
N ALA A 122 14.16 7.26 21.91
CA ALA A 122 13.08 6.43 21.44
C ALA A 122 12.60 6.82 20.02
N ILE A 123 12.61 8.11 19.69
CA ILE A 123 12.24 8.59 18.35
C ILE A 123 13.35 8.34 17.32
N SER A 124 14.64 8.53 17.69
CA SER A 124 15.77 8.49 16.76
C SER A 124 16.44 7.11 16.64
N SER A 125 16.07 6.15 17.51
CA SER A 125 16.69 4.82 17.51
C SER A 125 16.50 4.10 16.18
N ALA A 126 17.48 3.28 15.80
CA ALA A 126 17.46 2.50 14.56
C ALA A 126 16.24 1.58 14.49
N ASP A 127 15.85 0.96 15.61
CA ASP A 127 14.76 0.00 15.70
C ASP A 127 13.36 0.64 15.67
N GLN A 128 13.26 1.96 15.84
CA GLN A 128 11.97 2.68 15.84
C GLN A 128 11.92 3.73 14.73
N GLY A 129 12.46 4.92 14.96
CA GLY A 129 12.43 5.99 13.96
C GLY A 129 13.24 5.67 12.71
N GLY A 130 14.40 5.03 12.86
CA GLY A 130 15.22 4.56 11.74
C GLY A 130 14.45 3.57 10.88
N PHE A 131 13.87 2.55 11.48
CA PHE A 131 13.02 1.57 10.78
C PHE A 131 11.85 2.25 10.03
N VAL A 132 11.12 3.17 10.69
CA VAL A 132 10.00 3.86 10.04
C VAL A 132 10.47 4.75 8.88
N LEU A 133 11.55 5.51 9.07
CA LEU A 133 11.99 6.50 8.08
C LEU A 133 12.71 5.86 6.89
N TYR A 134 13.59 4.89 7.15
CA TYR A 134 14.47 4.32 6.11
C TYR A 134 13.86 3.07 5.49
N ASP A 135 13.40 2.14 6.31
CA ASP A 135 12.90 0.86 5.81
C ASP A 135 11.44 0.97 5.31
N LEU A 136 10.55 1.60 6.09
CA LEU A 136 9.15 1.72 5.67
C LEU A 136 8.96 2.84 4.64
N ILE A 137 9.23 4.10 4.99
CA ILE A 137 8.94 5.23 4.09
C ILE A 137 9.78 5.14 2.82
N GLY A 138 11.07 4.86 2.94
CA GLY A 138 11.96 4.74 1.80
C GLY A 138 11.51 3.67 0.81
N THR A 139 11.23 2.48 1.30
CA THR A 139 10.74 1.36 0.48
C THR A 139 9.38 1.68 -0.13
N LEU A 140 8.44 2.25 0.65
CA LEU A 140 7.11 2.62 0.15
C LEU A 140 7.17 3.65 -0.97
N VAL A 141 8.03 4.64 -0.88
CA VAL A 141 8.19 5.66 -1.94
C VAL A 141 8.61 4.99 -3.25
N ILE A 142 9.60 4.12 -3.22
CA ILE A 142 10.10 3.44 -4.42
C ILE A 142 9.06 2.48 -4.99
N ILE A 143 8.46 1.65 -4.14
CA ILE A 143 7.40 0.72 -4.55
C ILE A 143 6.25 1.48 -5.20
N ASN A 144 5.79 2.57 -4.60
CA ASN A 144 4.67 3.35 -5.13
C ASN A 144 4.99 3.96 -6.50
N VAL A 145 6.19 4.49 -6.70
CA VAL A 145 6.61 5.02 -8.01
C VAL A 145 6.61 3.91 -9.07
N ILE A 146 7.24 2.77 -8.78
CA ILE A 146 7.31 1.64 -9.72
C ILE A 146 5.92 1.08 -9.99
N ALA A 147 5.13 0.88 -8.94
CA ALA A 147 3.78 0.36 -9.05
C ALA A 147 2.89 1.27 -9.91
N SER A 148 2.99 2.60 -9.77
CA SER A 148 2.21 3.54 -10.58
C SER A 148 2.44 3.37 -12.08
N PHE A 149 3.65 3.01 -12.50
CA PHE A 149 3.96 2.71 -13.91
C PHE A 149 3.51 1.32 -14.36
N LEU A 150 3.47 0.34 -13.45
CA LEU A 150 3.19 -1.05 -13.78
C LEU A 150 1.72 -1.46 -13.51
N LEU A 151 1.00 -0.76 -12.62
CA LEU A 151 -0.41 -1.03 -12.31
C LEU A 151 -1.33 -1.05 -13.54
N PRO A 152 -1.16 -0.19 -14.57
CA PRO A 152 -1.96 -0.26 -15.78
C PRO A 152 -1.97 -1.65 -16.45
N LEU A 153 -0.92 -2.46 -16.25
CA LEU A 153 -0.90 -3.84 -16.75
C LEU A 153 -1.99 -4.74 -16.12
N LEU A 154 -2.41 -4.42 -14.89
CA LEU A 154 -3.52 -5.10 -14.22
C LEU A 154 -4.87 -4.44 -14.50
N THR A 155 -4.91 -3.09 -14.58
CA THR A 155 -6.16 -2.32 -14.58
C THR A 155 -6.73 -2.09 -15.97
N ASP A 156 -5.89 -1.82 -16.97
CA ASP A 156 -6.34 -1.20 -18.22
C ASP A 156 -6.52 -2.19 -19.38
N PHE A 157 -6.07 -3.42 -19.21
CA PHE A 157 -6.12 -4.46 -20.26
C PHE A 157 -7.23 -5.48 -20.09
N GLY A 158 -8.19 -5.25 -19.17
CA GLY A 158 -9.40 -6.07 -19.01
C GLY A 158 -9.27 -7.24 -18.03
N LEU A 159 -8.14 -7.39 -17.32
CA LEU A 159 -7.97 -8.46 -16.33
C LEU A 159 -8.97 -8.32 -15.18
N LEU A 160 -9.18 -7.11 -14.69
CA LEU A 160 -10.12 -6.84 -13.58
C LEU A 160 -11.55 -7.17 -13.97
N GLU A 161 -11.96 -6.89 -15.21
CA GLU A 161 -13.28 -7.23 -15.75
C GLU A 161 -13.46 -8.71 -15.81
N TYR A 162 -12.46 -9.43 -16.33
CA TYR A 162 -12.51 -10.88 -16.50
C TYR A 162 -12.58 -11.60 -15.15
N VAL A 163 -11.64 -11.32 -14.24
CA VAL A 163 -11.61 -11.89 -12.88
C VAL A 163 -12.85 -11.45 -12.10
N GLY A 164 -13.23 -10.17 -12.23
CA GLY A 164 -14.41 -9.62 -11.60
C GLY A 164 -15.69 -10.34 -11.95
N ALA A 165 -15.88 -10.66 -13.24
CA ALA A 165 -17.04 -11.43 -13.69
C ALA A 165 -17.09 -12.84 -13.06
N LEU A 166 -15.93 -13.52 -12.99
CA LEU A 166 -15.83 -14.86 -12.40
C LEU A 166 -16.05 -14.83 -10.88
N ALA A 167 -15.40 -13.89 -10.19
CA ALA A 167 -15.41 -13.79 -8.73
C ALA A 167 -16.69 -13.17 -8.14
N THR A 168 -17.53 -12.51 -8.95
CA THR A 168 -18.75 -11.84 -8.48
C THR A 168 -19.67 -12.77 -7.70
N LYS A 169 -19.80 -14.03 -8.13
CA LYS A 169 -20.65 -15.05 -7.46
C LYS A 169 -20.19 -15.39 -6.04
N LEU A 170 -18.91 -15.17 -5.74
CA LEU A 170 -18.31 -15.39 -4.42
C LEU A 170 -18.25 -14.10 -3.62
N MET A 171 -17.73 -13.03 -4.20
CA MET A 171 -17.41 -11.77 -3.50
C MET A 171 -18.66 -11.00 -3.07
N ARG A 172 -19.68 -10.91 -3.93
CA ARG A 172 -20.91 -10.17 -3.61
C ARG A 172 -21.73 -10.77 -2.46
N PRO A 173 -22.09 -12.07 -2.45
CA PRO A 173 -22.90 -12.61 -1.38
C PRO A 173 -22.15 -12.75 -0.04
N LEU A 174 -20.84 -13.09 -0.07
CA LEU A 174 -20.06 -13.28 1.14
C LEU A 174 -19.61 -11.95 1.76
N PHE A 175 -18.97 -11.08 0.97
CA PHE A 175 -18.25 -9.92 1.48
C PHE A 175 -18.91 -8.58 1.11
N LYS A 176 -19.98 -8.59 0.31
CA LYS A 176 -20.69 -7.40 -0.17
C LYS A 176 -19.81 -6.43 -0.95
N VAL A 177 -18.77 -6.93 -1.59
CA VAL A 177 -17.84 -6.16 -2.45
C VAL A 177 -17.92 -6.65 -3.89
N PRO A 178 -17.54 -5.82 -4.89
CA PRO A 178 -17.51 -6.24 -6.29
C PRO A 178 -16.56 -7.40 -6.54
N GLY A 179 -16.80 -8.18 -7.59
CA GLY A 179 -15.92 -9.29 -7.96
C GLY A 179 -14.47 -8.86 -8.29
N ARG A 180 -14.28 -7.64 -8.79
CA ARG A 180 -12.95 -7.04 -9.05
C ARG A 180 -12.06 -7.01 -7.81
N ALA A 181 -12.65 -6.84 -6.62
CA ALA A 181 -11.95 -6.85 -5.35
C ALA A 181 -11.16 -8.14 -5.07
N ALA A 182 -11.47 -9.24 -5.77
CA ALA A 182 -10.68 -10.46 -5.67
C ALA A 182 -9.23 -10.26 -6.12
N VAL A 183 -8.98 -9.40 -7.11
CA VAL A 183 -7.62 -9.08 -7.57
C VAL A 183 -6.88 -8.27 -6.52
N ASP A 184 -7.56 -7.26 -5.95
CA ASP A 184 -7.00 -6.43 -4.87
C ASP A 184 -6.62 -7.28 -3.65
N CYS A 185 -7.50 -8.22 -3.27
CA CYS A 185 -7.27 -9.15 -2.17
C CYS A 185 -6.04 -10.04 -2.42
N VAL A 186 -5.94 -10.64 -3.60
CA VAL A 186 -4.81 -11.52 -3.95
C VAL A 186 -3.52 -10.73 -4.02
N THR A 187 -3.54 -9.53 -4.62
CA THR A 187 -2.37 -8.64 -4.67
C THR A 187 -1.89 -8.24 -3.28
N SER A 188 -2.82 -7.96 -2.35
CA SER A 188 -2.48 -7.62 -0.96
C SER A 188 -1.94 -8.81 -0.16
N TRP A 189 -2.57 -9.96 -0.26
CA TRP A 189 -2.25 -11.10 0.59
C TRP A 189 -1.00 -11.84 0.14
N ILE A 190 -0.85 -12.07 -1.16
CA ILE A 190 0.30 -12.78 -1.73
C ILE A 190 1.44 -11.81 -2.01
N GLY A 191 1.13 -10.63 -2.52
CA GLY A 191 2.09 -9.60 -2.87
C GLY A 191 2.46 -8.70 -1.69
N ASP A 192 2.05 -7.45 -1.79
CA ASP A 192 2.28 -6.43 -0.77
C ASP A 192 0.98 -5.67 -0.47
N GLY A 193 0.69 -5.45 0.82
CA GLY A 193 -0.53 -4.77 1.26
C GLY A 193 -0.66 -3.35 0.72
N THR A 194 0.46 -2.65 0.53
CA THR A 194 0.46 -1.29 -0.02
C THR A 194 0.06 -1.26 -1.49
N LEU A 195 0.49 -2.26 -2.26
CA LEU A 195 0.10 -2.43 -3.67
C LEU A 195 -1.40 -2.70 -3.80
N GLY A 196 -1.96 -3.54 -2.92
CA GLY A 196 -3.40 -3.79 -2.89
C GLY A 196 -4.21 -2.54 -2.53
N VAL A 197 -3.76 -1.74 -1.56
CA VAL A 197 -4.41 -0.46 -1.22
C VAL A 197 -4.32 0.53 -2.38
N MET A 198 -3.18 0.62 -3.07
CA MET A 198 -3.04 1.46 -4.27
C MET A 198 -4.01 1.05 -5.38
N LEU A 199 -4.11 -0.26 -5.63
CA LEU A 199 -5.04 -0.79 -6.62
C LEU A 199 -6.49 -0.44 -6.25
N THR A 200 -6.86 -0.61 -4.97
CA THR A 200 -8.18 -0.24 -4.46
C THR A 200 -8.46 1.26 -4.61
N LEU A 201 -7.47 2.12 -4.32
CA LEU A 201 -7.60 3.57 -4.50
C LEU A 201 -7.81 3.94 -5.98
N ASN A 202 -7.02 3.36 -6.88
CA ASN A 202 -7.16 3.56 -8.33
C ASN A 202 -8.57 3.15 -8.82
N GLN A 203 -9.08 2.00 -8.35
CA GLN A 203 -10.44 1.56 -8.69
C GLN A 203 -11.52 2.47 -8.09
N TYR A 204 -11.32 3.02 -6.90
CA TYR A 204 -12.23 3.98 -6.29
C TYR A 204 -12.24 5.31 -7.04
N GLU A 205 -11.08 5.86 -7.38
CA GLU A 205 -10.96 7.09 -8.17
C GLU A 205 -11.50 6.92 -9.59
N GLY A 206 -11.36 5.73 -10.17
CA GLY A 206 -11.97 5.34 -11.44
C GLY A 206 -13.48 5.11 -11.41
N GLY A 207 -14.13 5.24 -10.23
CA GLY A 207 -15.57 5.09 -10.06
C GLY A 207 -16.07 3.64 -10.10
N TYR A 208 -15.18 2.65 -9.97
CA TYR A 208 -15.56 1.23 -9.95
C TYR A 208 -15.96 0.72 -8.57
N TYR A 209 -15.53 1.39 -7.51
CA TYR A 209 -15.91 1.10 -6.13
C TYR A 209 -16.63 2.29 -5.49
N THR A 210 -17.59 1.98 -4.65
CA THR A 210 -18.18 2.97 -3.73
C THR A 210 -17.21 3.24 -2.57
N ALA A 211 -17.38 4.36 -1.86
CA ALA A 211 -16.57 4.70 -0.68
C ALA A 211 -16.62 3.61 0.40
N LYS A 212 -17.78 2.93 0.53
CA LYS A 212 -17.96 1.81 1.46
C LYS A 212 -17.18 0.58 1.02
N GLU A 213 -17.32 0.18 -0.25
CA GLU A 213 -16.61 -0.96 -0.83
C GLU A 213 -15.09 -0.78 -0.76
N ALA A 214 -14.58 0.37 -1.20
CA ALA A 214 -13.15 0.70 -1.12
C ALA A 214 -12.63 0.64 0.32
N SER A 215 -13.41 1.14 1.29
CA SER A 215 -13.03 1.09 2.70
C SER A 215 -12.98 -0.35 3.23
N ILE A 216 -13.93 -1.20 2.85
CA ILE A 216 -13.93 -2.62 3.22
C ILE A 216 -12.71 -3.32 2.64
N ILE A 217 -12.42 -3.11 1.34
CA ILE A 217 -11.31 -3.76 0.65
C ILE A 217 -9.98 -3.32 1.27
N ALA A 218 -9.75 -2.01 1.39
CA ALA A 218 -8.50 -1.47 1.89
C ALA A 218 -8.20 -1.81 3.35
N THR A 219 -9.23 -2.03 4.19
CA THR A 219 -9.03 -2.31 5.63
C THR A 219 -9.07 -3.78 5.98
N LEU A 220 -9.91 -4.58 5.31
CA LEU A 220 -10.16 -5.96 5.71
C LEU A 220 -9.44 -6.99 4.82
N PHE A 221 -9.17 -6.64 3.57
CA PHE A 221 -8.48 -7.51 2.63
C PHE A 221 -7.02 -7.10 2.37
N SER A 222 -6.57 -5.97 2.89
CA SER A 222 -5.18 -5.50 2.77
C SER A 222 -4.44 -5.55 4.11
N ALA A 223 -4.78 -6.51 4.98
CA ALA A 223 -4.31 -6.55 6.35
C ALA A 223 -2.82 -6.89 6.47
N VAL A 224 -2.38 -8.02 5.94
CA VAL A 224 -1.00 -8.49 6.11
C VAL A 224 -0.56 -9.30 4.89
N SER A 225 0.52 -8.86 4.25
CA SER A 225 1.18 -9.61 3.20
C SER A 225 2.08 -10.72 3.75
N ILE A 226 2.43 -11.70 2.93
CA ILE A 226 3.39 -12.77 3.25
C ILE A 226 4.70 -12.16 3.76
N THR A 227 5.23 -11.17 3.04
CA THR A 227 6.51 -10.52 3.36
C THR A 227 6.46 -9.85 4.74
N PHE A 228 5.42 -9.05 5.01
CA PHE A 228 5.30 -8.36 6.29
C PHE A 228 5.09 -9.35 7.45
N ALA A 229 4.34 -10.43 7.24
CA ALA A 229 4.17 -11.50 8.22
C ALA A 229 5.51 -12.16 8.59
N LEU A 230 6.39 -12.37 7.61
CA LEU A 230 7.75 -12.89 7.85
C LEU A 230 8.60 -11.91 8.66
N VAL A 231 8.58 -10.61 8.30
CA VAL A 231 9.33 -9.59 9.05
C VAL A 231 8.88 -9.53 10.52
N VAL A 232 7.57 -9.57 10.78
CA VAL A 232 7.04 -9.58 12.16
C VAL A 232 7.52 -10.80 12.93
N LEU A 233 7.47 -11.99 12.32
CA LEU A 233 7.91 -13.23 12.96
C LEU A 233 9.42 -13.28 13.19
N ASP A 234 10.20 -12.69 12.31
CA ASP A 234 11.65 -12.58 12.45
C ASP A 234 12.03 -11.71 13.65
N GLN A 235 11.38 -10.57 13.81
CA GLN A 235 11.58 -9.65 14.94
C GLN A 235 11.30 -10.33 16.31
N VAL A 236 10.37 -11.28 16.34
CA VAL A 236 10.05 -12.03 17.59
C VAL A 236 10.73 -13.39 17.67
N GLY A 237 11.59 -13.76 16.72
CA GLY A 237 12.31 -15.03 16.68
C GLY A 237 11.43 -16.26 16.44
N MET A 238 10.28 -16.13 15.77
CA MET A 238 9.27 -17.16 15.61
C MET A 238 9.02 -17.58 14.14
N VAL A 239 9.98 -17.38 13.26
CA VAL A 239 9.86 -17.68 11.82
C VAL A 239 9.46 -19.13 11.54
N GLN A 240 9.87 -20.10 12.39
CA GLN A 240 9.47 -21.51 12.27
C GLN A 240 7.96 -21.75 12.31
N TYR A 241 7.19 -20.83 12.87
CA TYR A 241 5.73 -20.92 12.96
C TYR A 241 5.01 -20.18 11.82
N PHE A 242 5.73 -19.67 10.84
CA PHE A 242 5.19 -18.84 9.75
C PHE A 242 3.94 -19.45 9.09
N GLY A 243 3.97 -20.75 8.76
CA GLY A 243 2.83 -21.39 8.08
C GLY A 243 1.54 -21.35 8.93
N VAL A 244 1.63 -21.68 10.22
CA VAL A 244 0.48 -21.64 11.14
C VAL A 244 0.01 -20.22 11.38
N TYR A 245 0.93 -19.30 11.59
CA TYR A 245 0.65 -17.88 11.79
C TYR A 245 -0.06 -17.27 10.59
N TYR A 246 0.44 -17.50 9.39
CA TYR A 246 -0.15 -16.94 8.17
C TYR A 246 -1.54 -17.53 7.86
N LEU A 247 -1.73 -18.83 8.05
CA LEU A 247 -3.06 -19.46 7.94
C LEU A 247 -4.05 -18.88 8.96
N LEU A 248 -3.61 -18.63 10.19
CA LEU A 248 -4.44 -18.01 11.22
C LEU A 248 -4.84 -16.58 10.83
N ILE A 249 -3.90 -15.78 10.33
CA ILE A 249 -4.18 -14.41 9.83
C ILE A 249 -5.20 -14.45 8.69
N CYS A 250 -5.04 -15.34 7.71
CA CYS A 250 -5.99 -15.49 6.63
C CYS A 250 -7.38 -15.87 7.14
N PHE A 251 -7.47 -16.79 8.08
CA PHE A 251 -8.74 -17.22 8.67
C PHE A 251 -9.42 -16.07 9.45
N VAL A 252 -8.67 -15.37 10.30
CA VAL A 252 -9.17 -14.19 11.03
C VAL A 252 -9.57 -13.07 10.06
N GLY A 253 -8.77 -12.83 9.01
CA GLY A 253 -9.08 -11.85 7.97
C GLY A 253 -10.42 -12.14 7.28
N ILE A 254 -10.70 -13.39 6.94
CA ILE A 254 -11.98 -13.79 6.36
C ILE A 254 -13.14 -13.53 7.35
N ILE A 255 -12.98 -13.89 8.62
CA ILE A 255 -13.99 -13.63 9.65
C ILE A 255 -14.23 -12.12 9.81
N CYS A 256 -13.18 -11.33 9.90
CA CYS A 256 -13.26 -9.88 9.95
C CYS A 256 -13.98 -9.30 8.74
N ALA A 257 -13.67 -9.79 7.54
CA ALA A 257 -14.32 -9.35 6.30
C ALA A 257 -15.83 -9.66 6.26
N LEU A 258 -16.27 -10.69 6.97
CA LEU A 258 -17.70 -11.01 7.10
C LEU A 258 -18.41 -10.15 8.16
N ILE A 259 -17.76 -9.85 9.27
CA ILE A 259 -18.38 -9.21 10.45
C ILE A 259 -18.22 -7.68 10.41
N CYS A 260 -17.01 -7.17 10.13
CA CYS A 260 -16.73 -5.73 10.25
C CYS A 260 -17.54 -4.81 9.33
N PRO A 261 -17.94 -5.22 8.11
CA PRO A 261 -18.83 -4.40 7.28
C PRO A 261 -20.20 -4.11 7.92
N LEU A 262 -20.61 -4.93 8.91
CA LEU A 262 -21.85 -4.76 9.65
C LEU A 262 -21.68 -3.84 10.88
N LEU A 263 -20.44 -3.56 11.28
CA LEU A 263 -20.12 -2.77 12.46
C LEU A 263 -19.91 -1.30 12.13
N TRP A 264 -20.07 -0.46 13.16
CA TRP A 264 -19.65 0.93 13.07
C TRP A 264 -18.10 1.02 13.01
N PRO A 265 -17.49 1.87 12.16
CA PRO A 265 -18.09 2.91 11.29
C PRO A 265 -18.43 2.45 9.87
N LEU A 266 -18.03 1.26 9.43
CA LEU A 266 -18.15 0.82 8.03
C LEU A 266 -19.60 0.72 7.53
N HIS A 267 -20.53 0.27 8.40
CA HIS A 267 -21.93 0.12 8.00
C HIS A 267 -22.62 1.47 7.69
N LYS A 268 -22.12 2.59 8.24
CA LYS A 268 -22.66 3.94 8.03
C LYS A 268 -22.07 4.67 6.82
N LYS A 269 -21.02 4.10 6.20
CA LYS A 269 -20.46 4.72 5.00
C LYS A 269 -21.46 4.69 3.86
N PRO A 270 -21.54 5.77 3.05
CA PRO A 270 -22.44 5.83 1.91
C PRO A 270 -22.06 4.77 0.85
N GLU A 271 -23.07 4.29 0.17
CA GLU A 271 -22.95 3.36 -0.99
C GLU A 271 -22.86 4.16 -2.32
N THR A 272 -22.49 5.44 -2.23
CA THR A 272 -22.29 6.34 -3.37
C THR A 272 -20.82 6.66 -3.56
#